data_83d48435891503a6afbe3dc117409f2d
#
_entry.id   83d48435891503a6afbe3dc117409f2d
#
_cell.length_a   1.000
_cell.length_b   1.000
_cell.length_c   1.000
_cell.angle_alpha   90.00
_cell.angle_beta   90.00
_cell.angle_gamma   90.00
#
_symmetry.space_group_name_H-M   'P 1'
#
loop_
_entity.id
_entity.type
_entity.pdbx_description
1 polymer ?
#
loop_
_entity_poly.entity_id
_entity_poly.type
_entity_poly.pdbx_seq_one_letter_code
_entity_poly.pdbx_strand_id
1 'polypeptide(L)'
;MTDYSDAIKNMVFSYSNLSTFETCKLLWKKIYIEKIERKSGFYAEVGLIFHETLEKYFKEEIESYQMLDYYKDNYSRVVVSDEPPFPKGIGEKYYQDGITFFSNFDFSRDDYDMLNVEEPVKTTISEIMFVIKPDLVMRDKE
;
A
#
# COMPACT_ATOMS: atom_id res chain seq x y z
N MET A 1 -18.78 -30.85 -6.37
CA MET A 1 -18.49 -29.42 -6.66
C MET A 1 -18.50 -28.73 -5.31
N THR A 2 -17.37 -28.17 -4.87
CA THR A 2 -17.32 -27.52 -3.55
C THR A 2 -18.13 -26.24 -3.59
N ASP A 3 -19.11 -26.11 -2.70
CA ASP A 3 -19.93 -24.92 -2.59
C ASP A 3 -19.18 -23.85 -1.77
N TYR A 4 -18.95 -22.70 -2.35
CA TYR A 4 -18.27 -21.55 -1.72
C TYR A 4 -19.24 -20.44 -1.33
N SER A 5 -20.56 -20.68 -1.44
CA SER A 5 -21.61 -19.67 -1.21
C SER A 5 -21.48 -19.01 0.15
N ASP A 6 -21.23 -19.79 1.21
CA ASP A 6 -21.12 -19.25 2.56
C ASP A 6 -19.86 -18.42 2.76
N ALA A 7 -18.74 -18.81 2.13
CA ALA A 7 -17.50 -18.04 2.19
C ALA A 7 -17.63 -16.69 1.48
N ILE A 8 -18.34 -16.66 0.35
CA ILE A 8 -18.59 -15.44 -0.42
C ILE A 8 -19.60 -14.54 0.29
N LYS A 9 -20.65 -15.11 0.87
CA LYS A 9 -21.73 -14.36 1.53
C LYS A 9 -21.26 -13.52 2.72
N ASN A 10 -20.23 -13.98 3.42
CA ASN A 10 -19.65 -13.30 4.57
C ASN A 10 -18.35 -12.54 4.24
N MET A 11 -18.00 -12.42 2.95
CA MET A 11 -16.78 -11.78 2.53
C MET A 11 -16.90 -10.25 2.58
N VAL A 12 -15.84 -9.61 3.06
CA VAL A 12 -15.65 -8.16 2.92
C VAL A 12 -14.87 -7.90 1.64
N PHE A 13 -15.46 -7.15 0.74
CA PHE A 13 -14.86 -6.85 -0.55
C PHE A 13 -13.97 -5.60 -0.47
N SER A 14 -12.90 -5.59 -1.24
CA SER A 14 -12.04 -4.43 -1.44
C SER A 14 -11.76 -4.26 -2.93
N TYR A 15 -11.20 -3.11 -3.32
CA TYR A 15 -10.77 -2.91 -4.71
C TYR A 15 -9.82 -4.01 -5.19
N SER A 16 -8.82 -4.36 -4.40
CA SER A 16 -7.85 -5.41 -4.75
C SER A 16 -8.50 -6.79 -4.85
N ASN A 17 -9.51 -7.08 -4.02
CA ASN A 17 -10.29 -8.32 -4.11
C ASN A 17 -11.02 -8.39 -5.45
N LEU A 18 -11.78 -7.34 -5.81
CA LEU A 18 -12.54 -7.29 -7.05
C LEU A 18 -11.63 -7.30 -8.29
N SER A 19 -10.59 -6.49 -8.31
CA SER A 19 -9.62 -6.42 -9.40
C SER A 19 -8.90 -7.76 -9.62
N THR A 20 -8.57 -8.49 -8.55
CA THR A 20 -8.00 -9.84 -8.68
C THR A 20 -8.99 -10.81 -9.30
N PHE A 21 -10.28 -10.72 -8.93
CA PHE A 21 -11.32 -11.55 -9.51
C PHE A 21 -11.51 -11.29 -11.01
N GLU A 22 -11.55 -10.03 -11.41
CA GLU A 22 -11.64 -9.63 -12.82
C GLU A 22 -10.45 -10.12 -13.64
N THR A 23 -9.24 -9.99 -13.08
CA THR A 23 -8.01 -10.36 -13.77
C THR A 23 -7.84 -11.88 -13.87
N CYS A 24 -8.04 -12.59 -12.77
CA CYS A 24 -7.84 -14.05 -12.73
C CYS A 24 -8.66 -14.70 -11.60
N LYS A 25 -9.78 -15.31 -11.96
CA LYS A 25 -10.68 -16.01 -11.02
C LYS A 25 -9.99 -17.14 -10.24
N LEU A 26 -9.05 -17.85 -10.87
CA LEU A 26 -8.28 -18.91 -10.20
C LEU A 26 -7.36 -18.33 -9.12
N LEU A 27 -6.66 -17.25 -9.43
CA LEU A 27 -5.81 -16.56 -8.47
C LEU A 27 -6.64 -16.00 -7.31
N TRP A 28 -7.78 -15.38 -7.63
CA TRP A 28 -8.73 -14.89 -6.64
C TRP A 28 -9.17 -15.99 -5.68
N LYS A 29 -9.58 -17.15 -6.22
CA LYS A 29 -9.97 -18.31 -5.41
C LYS A 29 -8.84 -18.73 -4.45
N LYS A 30 -7.63 -18.84 -4.95
CA LYS A 30 -6.47 -19.23 -4.14
C LYS A 30 -6.22 -18.25 -2.99
N ILE A 31 -6.27 -16.96 -3.26
CA ILE A 31 -5.95 -15.92 -2.27
C ILE A 31 -7.10 -15.75 -1.28
N TYR A 32 -8.34 -15.56 -1.76
CA TYR A 32 -9.45 -15.11 -0.92
C TYR A 32 -10.31 -16.24 -0.35
N ILE A 33 -10.36 -17.39 -1.02
CA ILE A 33 -11.09 -18.57 -0.53
C ILE A 33 -10.15 -19.57 0.16
N GLU A 34 -9.07 -19.97 -0.52
CA GLU A 34 -8.14 -20.98 0.00
C GLU A 34 -7.08 -20.38 0.95
N LYS A 35 -7.03 -19.04 1.07
CA LYS A 35 -6.12 -18.28 1.97
C LYS A 35 -4.65 -18.63 1.79
N ILE A 36 -4.23 -18.88 0.55
CA ILE A 36 -2.82 -19.11 0.23
C ILE A 36 -2.06 -17.81 0.38
N GLU A 37 -1.05 -17.79 1.23
CA GLU A 37 -0.19 -16.63 1.44
C GLU A 37 0.56 -16.27 0.14
N ARG A 38 0.55 -14.98 -0.18
CA ARG A 38 1.38 -14.40 -1.26
C ARG A 38 2.62 -13.80 -0.65
N LYS A 39 3.78 -14.24 -1.12
CA LYS A 39 5.00 -13.49 -0.83
C LYS A 39 4.96 -12.17 -1.60
N SER A 40 5.27 -11.07 -0.92
CA SER A 40 5.56 -9.82 -1.59
C SER A 40 6.78 -9.99 -2.48
N GLY A 41 6.86 -9.24 -3.55
CA GLY A 41 8.06 -9.19 -4.39
C GLY A 41 8.72 -7.83 -4.29
N PHE A 42 9.91 -7.72 -4.84
CA PHE A 42 10.76 -6.54 -4.79
C PHE A 42 10.00 -5.21 -5.00
N TYR A 43 9.21 -5.08 -6.08
CA TYR A 43 8.49 -3.83 -6.37
C TYR A 43 7.43 -3.48 -5.33
N ALA A 44 6.75 -4.48 -4.77
CA ALA A 44 5.77 -4.26 -3.73
C ALA A 44 6.43 -3.81 -2.41
N GLU A 45 7.60 -4.36 -2.11
CA GLU A 45 8.38 -3.99 -0.92
C GLU A 45 8.98 -2.59 -1.05
N VAL A 46 9.45 -2.21 -2.24
CA VAL A 46 9.87 -0.81 -2.52
C VAL A 46 8.69 0.15 -2.36
N GLY A 47 7.52 -0.20 -2.91
CA GLY A 47 6.30 0.59 -2.70
C GLY A 47 5.93 0.72 -1.22
N LEU A 48 6.07 -0.37 -0.46
CA LEU A 48 5.75 -0.38 0.98
C LEU A 48 6.59 0.60 1.78
N ILE A 49 7.92 0.65 1.59
CA ILE A 49 8.77 1.61 2.33
C ILE A 49 8.48 3.07 1.93
N PHE A 50 8.09 3.32 0.67
CA PHE A 50 7.63 4.64 0.24
C PHE A 50 6.37 5.05 0.99
N HIS A 51 5.34 4.20 0.97
CA HIS A 51 4.08 4.44 1.68
C HIS A 51 4.30 4.61 3.18
N GLU A 52 5.09 3.73 3.81
CA GLU A 52 5.40 3.81 5.24
C GLU A 52 6.06 5.15 5.62
N THR A 53 6.98 5.64 4.80
CA THR A 53 7.65 6.93 5.04
C THR A 53 6.67 8.11 4.94
N LEU A 54 5.81 8.12 3.91
CA LEU A 54 4.78 9.14 3.71
C LEU A 54 3.71 9.07 4.81
N GLU A 55 3.26 7.87 5.16
CA GLU A 55 2.28 7.64 6.23
C GLU A 55 2.76 8.25 7.55
N LYS A 56 4.03 8.01 7.93
CA LYS A 56 4.61 8.58 9.15
C LYS A 56 4.65 10.10 9.14
N TYR A 57 4.97 10.70 8.00
CA TYR A 57 4.93 12.15 7.86
C TYR A 57 3.49 12.69 8.00
N PHE A 58 2.52 12.11 7.32
CA PHE A 58 1.14 12.57 7.38
C PHE A 58 0.44 12.26 8.71
N LYS A 59 0.92 11.25 9.46
CA LYS A 59 0.50 10.96 10.84
C LYS A 59 1.26 11.79 11.90
N GLU A 60 2.09 12.73 11.49
CA GLU A 60 2.89 13.59 12.38
C GLU A 60 3.88 12.82 13.28
N GLU A 61 4.24 11.59 12.89
CA GLU A 61 5.23 10.78 13.61
C GLU A 61 6.67 11.20 13.29
N ILE A 62 6.89 11.75 12.09
CA ILE A 62 8.16 12.34 11.66
C ILE A 62 7.94 13.67 10.93
N GLU A 63 8.97 14.51 10.93
CA GLU A 63 8.99 15.77 10.18
C GLU A 63 9.56 15.58 8.75
N SER A 64 9.27 16.52 7.84
CA SER A 64 9.73 16.44 6.45
C SER A 64 11.24 16.23 6.32
N TYR A 65 12.04 16.92 7.14
CA TYR A 65 13.50 16.79 7.14
C TYR A 65 14.00 15.42 7.65
N GLN A 66 13.16 14.62 8.31
CA GLN A 66 13.50 13.29 8.81
C GLN A 66 13.12 12.18 7.81
N MET A 67 12.31 12.48 6.79
CA MET A 67 11.81 11.46 5.86
C MET A 67 12.93 10.75 5.11
N LEU A 68 13.95 11.49 4.65
CA LEU A 68 15.09 10.92 3.94
C LEU A 68 15.88 9.93 4.80
N ASP A 69 16.16 10.31 6.04
CA ASP A 69 16.90 9.44 6.97
C ASP A 69 16.07 8.22 7.33
N TYR A 70 14.76 8.41 7.61
CA TYR A 70 13.85 7.31 7.86
C TYR A 70 13.81 6.30 6.70
N TYR A 71 13.70 6.79 5.45
CA TYR A 71 13.71 5.95 4.25
C TYR A 71 15.00 5.13 4.14
N LYS A 72 16.17 5.77 4.27
CA LYS A 72 17.48 5.11 4.20
C LYS A 72 17.66 4.04 5.27
N ASP A 73 17.31 4.37 6.51
CA ASP A 73 17.55 3.50 7.66
C ASP A 73 16.64 2.26 7.64
N ASN A 74 15.46 2.38 7.02
CA ASN A 74 14.48 1.30 6.99
C ASN A 74 14.41 0.55 5.65
N TYR A 75 15.07 1.02 4.60
CA TYR A 75 14.98 0.41 3.28
C TYR A 75 15.32 -1.07 3.28
N SER A 76 16.47 -1.47 3.83
CA SER A 76 16.91 -2.87 3.88
C SER A 76 16.10 -3.75 4.85
N ARG A 77 15.36 -3.15 5.78
CA ARG A 77 14.42 -3.87 6.65
C ARG A 77 13.16 -4.30 5.88
N VAL A 78 12.71 -3.46 4.96
CA VAL A 78 11.45 -3.67 4.22
C VAL A 78 11.70 -4.37 2.88
N VAL A 79 12.75 -3.97 2.16
CA VAL A 79 13.11 -4.55 0.84
C VAL A 79 14.07 -5.70 1.07
N VAL A 80 13.50 -6.90 1.20
CA VAL A 80 14.22 -8.15 1.49
C VAL A 80 14.21 -9.13 0.32
N SER A 81 13.34 -8.91 -0.67
CA SER A 81 13.27 -9.72 -1.88
C SER A 81 14.43 -9.37 -2.82
N ASP A 82 14.93 -10.39 -3.52
CA ASP A 82 15.92 -10.16 -4.57
C ASP A 82 15.36 -9.26 -5.66
N GLU A 83 16.22 -8.38 -6.19
CA GLU A 83 15.85 -7.55 -7.33
C GLU A 83 15.61 -8.42 -8.59
N PRO A 84 14.72 -8.01 -9.51
CA PRO A 84 14.55 -8.71 -10.78
C PRO A 84 15.87 -8.79 -11.56
N PRO A 85 16.11 -9.91 -12.26
CA PRO A 85 17.36 -10.10 -13.01
C PRO A 85 17.52 -9.11 -14.17
N PHE A 86 16.43 -8.47 -14.59
CA PHE A 86 16.41 -7.47 -15.66
C PHE A 86 15.38 -6.35 -15.37
N PRO A 87 15.70 -5.09 -15.73
CA PRO A 87 17.05 -4.61 -16.12
C PRO A 87 18.04 -4.68 -14.95
N LYS A 88 19.33 -4.89 -15.23
CA LYS A 88 20.36 -4.90 -14.19
C LYS A 88 20.44 -3.58 -13.45
N GLY A 89 20.66 -3.64 -12.14
CA GLY A 89 20.78 -2.45 -11.27
C GLY A 89 19.43 -1.76 -10.99
N ILE A 90 18.33 -2.48 -11.19
CA ILE A 90 17.00 -1.93 -10.92
C ILE A 90 16.82 -1.63 -9.42
N GLY A 91 17.40 -2.44 -8.56
CA GLY A 91 17.38 -2.24 -7.11
C GLY A 91 18.01 -0.91 -6.70
N GLU A 92 19.23 -0.67 -7.18
CA GLU A 92 19.94 0.59 -6.94
C GLU A 92 19.15 1.78 -7.51
N LYS A 93 18.61 1.65 -8.72
CA LYS A 93 17.81 2.71 -9.33
C LYS A 93 16.63 3.10 -8.44
N TYR A 94 15.82 2.15 -8.00
CA TYR A 94 14.66 2.43 -7.14
C TYR A 94 15.06 3.02 -5.78
N TYR A 95 16.16 2.56 -5.20
CA TYR A 95 16.69 3.15 -3.98
C TYR A 95 17.07 4.62 -4.18
N GLN A 96 17.79 4.95 -5.26
CA GLN A 96 18.20 6.33 -5.58
C GLN A 96 17.01 7.21 -5.98
N ASP A 97 16.01 6.66 -6.67
CA ASP A 97 14.77 7.39 -6.98
C ASP A 97 14.07 7.82 -5.68
N GLY A 98 14.04 6.95 -4.66
CA GLY A 98 13.51 7.28 -3.34
C GLY A 98 14.30 8.34 -2.60
N ILE A 99 15.63 8.23 -2.62
CA ILE A 99 16.50 9.28 -2.06
C ILE A 99 16.23 10.63 -2.73
N THR A 100 16.13 10.65 -4.05
CA THR A 100 15.85 11.86 -4.82
C THR A 100 14.49 12.45 -4.47
N PHE A 101 13.47 11.61 -4.36
CA PHE A 101 12.11 12.04 -3.99
C PHE A 101 12.09 12.68 -2.60
N PHE A 102 12.59 11.98 -1.57
CA PHE A 102 12.54 12.49 -0.20
C PHE A 102 13.51 13.65 0.05
N SER A 103 14.59 13.77 -0.71
CA SER A 103 15.50 14.95 -0.65
C SER A 103 14.85 16.21 -1.21
N ASN A 104 13.91 16.08 -2.15
CA ASN A 104 13.23 17.20 -2.79
C ASN A 104 11.77 17.33 -2.37
N PHE A 105 11.38 16.66 -1.28
CA PHE A 105 10.02 16.70 -0.79
C PHE A 105 9.70 18.08 -0.19
N ASP A 106 8.79 18.80 -0.82
CA ASP A 106 8.41 20.19 -0.50
C ASP A 106 6.95 20.39 -0.12
N PHE A 107 6.18 19.28 -0.01
CA PHE A 107 4.77 19.35 0.41
C PHE A 107 4.67 19.70 1.90
N SER A 108 3.86 20.71 2.21
CA SER A 108 3.51 21.09 3.59
C SER A 108 2.17 20.53 4.00
N ARG A 109 2.17 19.65 5.01
CA ARG A 109 0.92 19.15 5.60
C ARG A 109 0.17 20.22 6.39
N ASP A 110 0.84 21.32 6.77
CA ASP A 110 0.25 22.39 7.57
C ASP A 110 -0.82 23.19 6.82
N ASP A 111 -0.81 23.10 5.48
CA ASP A 111 -1.79 23.75 4.60
C ASP A 111 -3.11 22.96 4.51
N TYR A 112 -3.16 21.76 5.09
CA TYR A 112 -4.27 20.82 4.95
C TYR A 112 -4.76 20.29 6.31
N ASP A 113 -6.07 20.03 6.40
CA ASP A 113 -6.65 19.19 7.44
C ASP A 113 -6.54 17.71 7.01
N MET A 114 -5.79 16.91 7.76
CA MET A 114 -5.69 15.46 7.53
C MET A 114 -6.95 14.77 8.02
N LEU A 115 -7.78 14.25 7.12
CA LEU A 115 -9.06 13.61 7.46
C LEU A 115 -8.92 12.10 7.65
N ASN A 116 -8.03 11.46 6.89
CA ASN A 116 -7.73 10.04 6.98
C ASN A 116 -6.34 9.76 6.42
N VAL A 117 -5.55 8.98 7.12
CA VAL A 117 -4.23 8.53 6.68
C VAL A 117 -4.17 7.01 6.87
N GLU A 118 -4.20 6.24 5.78
CA GLU A 118 -4.08 4.77 5.78
C GLU A 118 -5.14 4.02 6.64
N GLU A 119 -6.17 4.69 7.14
CA GLU A 119 -7.21 4.05 7.97
C GLU A 119 -8.33 3.45 7.11
N PRO A 120 -8.68 2.17 7.33
CA PRO A 120 -9.72 1.53 6.54
C PRO A 120 -11.12 2.07 6.86
N VAL A 121 -11.85 2.44 5.82
CA VAL A 121 -13.26 2.83 5.89
C VAL A 121 -14.13 1.67 5.43
N LYS A 122 -15.08 1.23 6.27
CA LYS A 122 -16.06 0.20 5.94
C LYS A 122 -17.37 0.83 5.54
N THR A 123 -17.96 0.31 4.47
CA THR A 123 -19.29 0.73 4.00
C THR A 123 -20.08 -0.48 3.53
N THR A 124 -21.40 -0.31 3.36
CA THR A 124 -22.29 -1.36 2.84
C THR A 124 -23.01 -0.82 1.62
N ILE A 125 -22.96 -1.56 0.53
CA ILE A 125 -23.67 -1.25 -0.72
C ILE A 125 -24.53 -2.47 -1.06
N SER A 126 -25.85 -2.30 -1.11
CA SER A 126 -26.82 -3.39 -1.39
C SER A 126 -26.57 -4.64 -0.54
N GLU A 127 -26.42 -4.44 0.78
CA GLU A 127 -26.18 -5.49 1.78
C GLU A 127 -24.79 -6.17 1.69
N ILE A 128 -23.94 -5.75 0.75
CA ILE A 128 -22.56 -6.24 0.61
C ILE A 128 -21.61 -5.31 1.33
N MET A 129 -20.74 -5.88 2.18
CA MET A 129 -19.76 -5.10 2.94
C MET A 129 -18.50 -4.85 2.09
N PHE A 130 -18.11 -3.57 2.05
CA PHE A 130 -16.88 -3.11 1.39
C PHE A 130 -15.94 -2.47 2.39
N VAL A 131 -14.65 -2.64 2.14
CA VAL A 131 -13.59 -1.90 2.80
C VAL A 131 -12.79 -1.11 1.75
N ILE A 132 -12.61 0.16 2.04
CA ILE A 132 -11.78 1.08 1.26
C ILE A 132 -10.68 1.54 2.19
N LYS A 133 -9.43 1.43 1.76
CA LYS A 133 -8.29 1.97 2.49
C LYS A 133 -7.66 3.06 1.61
N PRO A 134 -8.02 4.33 1.81
CA PRO A 134 -7.37 5.44 1.11
C PRO A 134 -5.97 5.64 1.71
N ASP A 135 -4.99 5.93 0.87
CA ASP A 135 -3.65 6.27 1.34
C ASP A 135 -3.68 7.59 2.11
N LEU A 136 -4.40 8.56 1.58
CA LEU A 136 -4.55 9.89 2.19
C LEU A 136 -5.87 10.53 1.78
N VAL A 137 -6.57 11.13 2.76
CA VAL A 137 -7.70 12.04 2.53
C VAL A 137 -7.42 13.34 3.28
N MET A 138 -7.38 14.43 2.57
CA MET A 138 -7.11 15.76 3.12
C MET A 138 -8.06 16.80 2.55
N ARG A 139 -8.19 17.93 3.25
CA ARG A 139 -8.99 19.09 2.84
C ARG A 139 -8.13 20.34 2.99
N ASP A 140 -8.19 21.24 1.99
CA ASP A 140 -7.55 22.55 2.08
C ASP A 140 -8.08 23.31 3.31
N LYS A 141 -7.18 23.94 4.05
CA LYS A 141 -7.56 24.92 5.08
C LYS A 141 -7.94 26.20 4.37
N GLU A 142 -9.18 26.67 4.59
CA GLU A 142 -9.68 27.96 4.12
C GLU A 142 -9.12 29.13 4.93
#